data_9cab6af776333de770120286b976a5a4
#
_entry.id   9cab6af776333de770120286b976a5a4
#
_cell.length_a   1.000
_cell.length_b   1.000
_cell.length_c   1.000
_cell.angle_alpha   90.00
_cell.angle_beta   90.00
_cell.angle_gamma   90.00
#
_symmetry.space_group_name_H-M   'P 1'
#
loop_
_entity.id
_entity.type
_entity.pdbx_description
1 polymer ?
#
loop_
_entity_poly.entity_id
_entity_poly.type
_entity_poly.pdbx_seq_one_letter_code
_entity_poly.pdbx_strand_id
1 'polypeptide(L)'
;QLRRSRLRFGRLNHIFISHLHGDHCFGLMGLISTFGMLERTADLHIYAHAELEKLLAPQLNYFCKGMTYKVVFHAIDPGEQAVIYDDRSVSVETIPLRHKLPTCGFLFREKPVPNHIIREMIDFYHIPLYLINRIKNGEDYQMEDGTVIPNARLTIPSDPPRTYAYCSDTCYLPRITEQIKGVDLLFHEATFTTSELARAKACLLYTSP
;
A
#
# COMPACT_ATOMS: atom_id res chain seq x y z
N GLN A 1 6.88 13.53 12.00
CA GLN A 1 6.22 12.25 12.39
C GLN A 1 7.02 11.04 11.92
N LEU A 2 7.33 10.88 10.62
CA LEU A 2 8.07 9.72 10.07
C LEU A 2 9.37 9.40 10.83
N ARG A 3 10.17 10.42 11.20
CA ARG A 3 11.39 10.25 12.02
C ARG A 3 11.09 9.67 13.41
N ARG A 4 10.03 10.14 14.07
CA ARG A 4 9.61 9.62 15.39
C ARG A 4 9.20 8.16 15.31
N SER A 5 8.57 7.75 14.20
CA SER A 5 8.17 6.37 13.95
C SER A 5 9.30 5.47 13.44
N ARG A 6 10.54 5.96 13.37
CA ARG A 6 11.73 5.24 12.87
C ARG A 6 11.56 4.61 11.48
N LEU A 7 10.65 5.17 10.67
CA LEU A 7 10.43 4.72 9.29
C LEU A 7 11.59 5.12 8.39
N ARG A 8 11.98 4.22 7.49
CA ARG A 8 13.10 4.44 6.55
C ARG A 8 12.61 5.25 5.35
N PHE A 9 12.87 6.56 5.34
CA PHE A 9 12.48 7.48 4.24
C PHE A 9 12.96 7.02 2.86
N GLY A 10 14.17 6.48 2.76
CA GLY A 10 14.73 6.05 1.48
C GLY A 10 13.98 4.88 0.81
N ARG A 11 13.05 4.23 1.52
CA ARG A 11 12.22 3.15 0.98
C ARG A 11 10.79 3.58 0.65
N LEU A 12 10.41 4.82 0.95
CA LEU A 12 9.09 5.36 0.62
C LEU A 12 9.09 5.80 -0.85
N ASN A 13 8.65 4.96 -1.75
CA ASN A 13 8.61 5.22 -3.18
C ASN A 13 7.20 5.52 -3.71
N HIS A 14 6.16 5.16 -2.98
CA HIS A 14 4.77 5.31 -3.38
C HIS A 14 3.97 6.04 -2.31
N ILE A 15 3.17 7.02 -2.71
CA ILE A 15 2.27 7.80 -1.84
C ILE A 15 0.89 7.79 -2.47
N PHE A 16 -0.13 7.49 -1.67
CA PHE A 16 -1.52 7.45 -2.08
C PHE A 16 -2.28 8.55 -1.33
N ILE A 17 -2.88 9.49 -2.07
CA ILE A 17 -3.63 10.64 -1.54
C ILE A 17 -5.11 10.42 -1.76
N SER A 18 -5.85 10.35 -0.67
CA SER A 18 -7.28 10.04 -0.68
C SER A 18 -8.14 11.11 -1.33
N HIS A 19 -7.84 12.38 -1.05
CA HIS A 19 -8.54 13.56 -1.59
C HIS A 19 -7.73 14.85 -1.38
N LEU A 20 -8.20 15.96 -1.93
CA LEU A 20 -7.43 17.20 -2.01
C LEU A 20 -7.84 18.28 -0.98
N HIS A 21 -8.36 17.90 0.19
CA HIS A 21 -8.40 18.84 1.33
C HIS A 21 -6.96 19.12 1.81
N GLY A 22 -6.73 20.34 2.31
CA GLY A 22 -5.38 20.81 2.63
C GLY A 22 -4.67 19.96 3.68
N ASP A 23 -5.37 19.50 4.70
CA ASP A 23 -4.85 18.65 5.77
C ASP A 23 -4.40 17.26 5.27
N HIS A 24 -4.86 16.83 4.10
CA HIS A 24 -4.46 15.58 3.47
C HIS A 24 -3.34 15.72 2.42
N CYS A 25 -3.11 16.92 1.86
CA CYS A 25 -2.14 17.10 0.79
C CYS A 25 -1.08 18.20 0.99
N PHE A 26 -1.30 19.21 1.85
CA PHE A 26 -0.35 20.33 1.99
C PHE A 26 1.03 19.91 2.50
N GLY A 27 1.12 18.84 3.29
CA GLY A 27 2.40 18.32 3.76
C GLY A 27 3.30 17.73 2.65
N LEU A 28 2.74 17.48 1.47
CA LEU A 28 3.43 16.77 0.39
C LEU A 28 4.60 17.59 -0.19
N MET A 29 4.43 18.91 -0.40
CA MET A 29 5.50 19.79 -0.87
C MET A 29 6.71 19.80 0.07
N GLY A 30 6.47 19.90 1.37
CA GLY A 30 7.52 19.84 2.38
C GLY A 30 8.25 18.49 2.40
N LEU A 31 7.52 17.40 2.20
CA LEU A 31 8.09 16.06 2.13
C LEU A 31 8.98 15.90 0.87
N ILE A 32 8.48 16.32 -0.29
CA ILE A 32 9.21 16.25 -1.56
C ILE A 32 10.50 17.07 -1.49
N SER A 33 10.42 18.31 -1.00
CA SER A 33 11.60 19.18 -0.83
C SER A 33 12.61 18.55 0.15
N THR A 34 12.13 17.98 1.25
CA THR A 34 13.00 17.30 2.24
C THR A 34 13.72 16.10 1.61
N PHE A 35 13.04 15.32 0.77
CA PHE A 35 13.68 14.20 0.06
C PHE A 35 14.79 14.69 -0.91
N GLY A 36 14.58 15.83 -1.57
CA GLY A 36 15.62 16.45 -2.39
C GLY A 36 16.84 16.86 -1.56
N MET A 37 16.62 17.47 -0.39
CA MET A 37 17.71 17.85 0.54
C MET A 37 18.47 16.65 1.12
N LEU A 38 17.82 15.48 1.18
CA LEU A 38 18.42 14.21 1.62
C LEU A 38 19.03 13.39 0.46
N GLU A 39 19.24 14.04 -0.69
CA GLU A 39 19.89 13.46 -1.87
C GLU A 39 19.23 12.15 -2.37
N ARG A 40 17.89 12.10 -2.28
CA ARG A 40 17.14 10.97 -2.82
C ARG A 40 17.39 10.82 -4.32
N THR A 41 17.63 9.61 -4.78
CA THR A 41 17.83 9.28 -6.21
C THR A 41 16.70 8.46 -6.82
N ALA A 42 15.95 7.70 -6.00
CA ALA A 42 14.84 6.91 -6.48
C ALA A 42 13.60 7.78 -6.75
N ASP A 43 12.91 7.56 -7.86
CA ASP A 43 11.69 8.29 -8.20
C ASP A 43 10.61 8.13 -7.12
N LEU A 44 9.77 9.15 -6.96
CA LEU A 44 8.65 9.18 -6.05
C LEU A 44 7.35 9.17 -6.84
N HIS A 45 6.56 8.13 -6.67
CA HIS A 45 5.27 7.95 -7.34
C HIS A 45 4.13 8.41 -6.44
N ILE A 46 3.25 9.28 -6.94
CA ILE A 46 2.12 9.84 -6.22
C ILE A 46 0.83 9.49 -6.95
N TYR A 47 -0.04 8.76 -6.29
CA TYR A 47 -1.35 8.34 -6.78
C TYR A 47 -2.40 9.24 -6.17
N ALA A 48 -3.07 10.06 -6.99
CA ALA A 48 -4.04 11.04 -6.52
C ALA A 48 -5.01 11.44 -7.63
N HIS A 49 -6.07 12.16 -7.27
CA HIS A 49 -6.91 12.84 -8.24
C HIS A 49 -6.07 13.76 -9.15
N ALA A 50 -6.36 13.78 -10.44
CA ALA A 50 -5.57 14.47 -11.50
C ALA A 50 -5.27 15.96 -11.21
N GLU A 51 -6.14 16.64 -10.46
CA GLU A 51 -5.93 18.04 -10.09
C GLU A 51 -4.70 18.27 -9.20
N LEU A 52 -4.23 17.24 -8.46
CA LEU A 52 -3.05 17.38 -7.59
C LEU A 52 -1.80 17.76 -8.38
N GLU A 53 -1.57 17.13 -9.52
CA GLU A 53 -0.44 17.44 -10.39
C GLU A 53 -0.48 18.90 -10.83
N LYS A 54 -1.65 19.39 -11.27
CA LYS A 54 -1.83 20.78 -11.71
C LYS A 54 -1.52 21.79 -10.58
N LEU A 55 -1.86 21.43 -9.35
CA LEU A 55 -1.60 22.27 -8.19
C LEU A 55 -0.13 22.26 -7.77
N LEU A 56 0.55 21.13 -7.88
CA LEU A 56 1.92 20.98 -7.39
C LEU A 56 2.99 21.24 -8.45
N ALA A 57 2.73 20.98 -9.73
CA ALA A 57 3.75 21.12 -10.78
C ALA A 57 4.38 22.53 -10.83
N PRO A 58 3.63 23.65 -10.74
CA PRO A 58 4.23 24.99 -10.71
C PRO A 58 5.14 25.18 -9.48
N GLN A 59 4.74 24.67 -8.33
CA GLN A 59 5.51 24.76 -7.09
C GLN A 59 6.79 23.94 -7.16
N LEU A 60 6.70 22.70 -7.68
CA LEU A 60 7.87 21.84 -7.90
C LEU A 60 8.87 22.49 -8.86
N ASN A 61 8.37 23.05 -9.95
CA ASN A 61 9.22 23.76 -10.92
C ASN A 61 9.92 24.96 -10.34
N TYR A 62 9.34 25.64 -9.37
CA TYR A 62 9.91 26.81 -8.73
C TYR A 62 10.84 26.44 -7.56
N PHE A 63 10.36 25.67 -6.58
CA PHE A 63 11.04 25.41 -5.32
C PHE A 63 11.98 24.21 -5.34
N CYS A 64 11.74 23.25 -6.24
CA CYS A 64 12.44 21.97 -6.27
C CYS A 64 13.31 21.79 -7.52
N LYS A 65 13.74 22.89 -8.13
CA LYS A 65 14.59 22.90 -9.31
C LYS A 65 15.92 22.21 -9.03
N GLY A 66 16.30 21.23 -9.86
CA GLY A 66 17.59 20.53 -9.74
C GLY A 66 17.59 19.36 -8.74
N MET A 67 16.42 18.86 -8.31
CA MET A 67 16.33 17.61 -7.55
C MET A 67 16.95 16.44 -8.34
N THR A 68 17.56 15.52 -7.59
CA THR A 68 18.24 14.31 -8.11
C THR A 68 17.27 13.16 -8.45
N TYR A 69 15.96 13.32 -8.20
CA TYR A 69 14.93 12.34 -8.47
C TYR A 69 13.70 12.98 -9.12
N LYS A 70 12.84 12.17 -9.71
CA LYS A 70 11.58 12.62 -10.32
C LYS A 70 10.40 12.38 -9.38
N VAL A 71 9.44 13.30 -9.45
CA VAL A 71 8.08 13.09 -8.90
C VAL A 71 7.18 12.69 -10.06
N VAL A 72 6.62 11.48 -9.98
CA VAL A 72 5.77 10.90 -11.02
C VAL A 72 4.34 10.87 -10.50
N PHE A 73 3.45 11.60 -11.14
CA PHE A 73 2.03 11.61 -10.79
C PHE A 73 1.26 10.54 -11.57
N HIS A 74 0.44 9.80 -10.86
CA HIS A 74 -0.50 8.82 -11.40
C HIS A 74 -1.91 9.30 -11.08
N ALA A 75 -2.62 9.75 -12.08
CA ALA A 75 -4.01 10.17 -11.95
C ALA A 75 -4.89 8.96 -11.65
N ILE A 76 -5.71 9.05 -10.62
CA ILE A 76 -6.71 8.06 -10.25
C ILE A 76 -8.11 8.67 -10.32
N ASP A 77 -9.12 7.86 -10.59
CA ASP A 77 -10.52 8.22 -10.41
C ASP A 77 -11.01 7.75 -9.02
N PRO A 78 -11.27 8.66 -8.08
CA PRO A 78 -11.77 8.29 -6.76
C PRO A 78 -13.18 7.67 -6.77
N GLY A 79 -13.93 7.83 -7.84
CA GLY A 79 -15.29 7.28 -8.01
C GLY A 79 -15.32 5.83 -8.47
N GLU A 80 -14.21 5.30 -8.97
CA GLU A 80 -14.11 3.94 -9.49
C GLU A 80 -13.36 3.02 -8.53
N GLN A 81 -13.82 1.78 -8.46
CA GLN A 81 -13.08 0.68 -7.84
C GLN A 81 -12.13 0.10 -8.88
N ALA A 82 -10.84 0.35 -8.74
CA ALA A 82 -9.83 -0.07 -9.69
C ALA A 82 -8.51 -0.42 -9.00
N VAL A 83 -7.78 -1.37 -9.56
CA VAL A 83 -6.38 -1.62 -9.17
C VAL A 83 -5.51 -0.53 -9.77
N ILE A 84 -4.92 0.30 -8.91
CA ILE A 84 -4.10 1.47 -9.29
C ILE A 84 -2.60 1.23 -9.16
N TYR A 85 -2.21 0.20 -8.45
CA TYR A 85 -0.83 -0.24 -8.28
C TYR A 85 -0.78 -1.75 -8.13
N ASP A 86 0.17 -2.38 -8.79
CA ASP A 86 0.41 -3.81 -8.69
C ASP A 86 1.90 -4.13 -8.93
N ASP A 87 2.54 -4.79 -7.97
CA ASP A 87 3.89 -5.29 -8.11
C ASP A 87 3.99 -6.75 -7.64
N ARG A 88 5.21 -7.26 -7.50
CA ARG A 88 5.43 -8.64 -7.02
C ARG A 88 5.02 -8.88 -5.57
N SER A 89 4.84 -7.83 -4.77
CA SER A 89 4.68 -7.90 -3.31
C SER A 89 3.30 -7.47 -2.84
N VAL A 90 2.70 -6.47 -3.52
CA VAL A 90 1.45 -5.85 -3.08
C VAL A 90 0.65 -5.34 -4.26
N SER A 91 -0.67 -5.41 -4.16
CA SER A 91 -1.61 -4.68 -5.01
C SER A 91 -2.36 -3.63 -4.20
N VAL A 92 -2.72 -2.52 -4.84
CA VAL A 92 -3.49 -1.44 -4.23
C VAL A 92 -4.70 -1.12 -5.10
N GLU A 93 -5.86 -1.16 -4.48
CA GLU A 93 -7.16 -0.93 -5.10
C GLU A 93 -7.82 0.29 -4.45
N THR A 94 -8.53 1.09 -5.22
CA THR A 94 -9.34 2.22 -4.73
C THR A 94 -10.62 1.72 -4.06
N ILE A 95 -11.01 2.39 -2.97
CA ILE A 95 -12.30 2.22 -2.29
C ILE A 95 -13.08 3.52 -2.50
N PRO A 96 -14.11 3.58 -3.39
CA PRO A 96 -14.88 4.79 -3.59
C PRO A 96 -15.60 5.23 -2.31
N LEU A 97 -15.29 6.43 -1.83
CA LEU A 97 -15.86 7.03 -0.63
C LEU A 97 -16.81 8.19 -0.99
N ARG A 98 -17.51 8.72 0.00
CA ARG A 98 -18.45 9.83 -0.18
C ARG A 98 -18.14 10.97 0.77
N HIS A 99 -17.58 12.03 0.21
CA HIS A 99 -17.22 13.24 0.92
C HIS A 99 -17.53 14.49 0.06
N LYS A 100 -17.18 15.69 0.53
CA LYS A 100 -17.41 16.97 -0.19
C LYS A 100 -16.59 17.08 -1.48
N LEU A 101 -15.38 16.55 -1.46
CA LEU A 101 -14.53 16.43 -2.64
C LEU A 101 -14.50 14.99 -3.14
N PRO A 102 -14.12 14.75 -4.41
CA PRO A 102 -13.84 13.40 -4.89
C PRO A 102 -12.84 12.69 -3.98
N THR A 103 -13.26 11.60 -3.35
CA THR A 103 -12.51 10.93 -2.27
C THR A 103 -12.53 9.42 -2.47
N CYS A 104 -11.39 8.78 -2.26
CA CYS A 104 -11.30 7.32 -2.14
C CYS A 104 -10.46 6.92 -0.93
N GLY A 105 -10.70 5.71 -0.46
CA GLY A 105 -9.78 4.95 0.37
C GLY A 105 -8.91 4.05 -0.49
N PHE A 106 -8.07 3.25 0.17
CA PHE A 106 -7.16 2.32 -0.48
C PHE A 106 -7.18 0.98 0.22
N LEU A 107 -7.25 -0.08 -0.57
CA LEU A 107 -7.17 -1.45 -0.10
C LEU A 107 -5.83 -2.04 -0.57
N PHE A 108 -4.96 -2.32 0.38
CA PHE A 108 -3.65 -2.93 0.17
C PHE A 108 -3.79 -4.44 0.40
N ARG A 109 -3.30 -5.24 -0.54
CA ARG A 109 -3.25 -6.70 -0.43
C ARG A 109 -1.84 -7.18 -0.68
N GLU A 110 -1.22 -7.79 0.33
CA GLU A 110 0.06 -8.49 0.12
C GLU A 110 -0.15 -9.69 -0.81
N LYS A 111 0.85 -9.98 -1.62
CA LYS A 111 0.86 -11.19 -2.45
C LYS A 111 1.52 -12.34 -1.69
N PRO A 112 1.07 -13.58 -1.91
CA PRO A 112 1.71 -14.74 -1.30
C PRO A 112 3.21 -14.77 -1.60
N VAL A 113 3.99 -15.07 -0.59
CA VAL A 113 5.45 -15.25 -0.70
C VAL A 113 5.74 -16.74 -0.67
N PRO A 114 6.67 -17.25 -1.51
CA PRO A 114 7.08 -18.64 -1.47
C PRO A 114 7.60 -19.06 -0.08
N ASN A 115 7.41 -20.32 0.28
CA ASN A 115 7.92 -20.90 1.52
C ASN A 115 9.42 -20.66 1.70
N HIS A 116 9.88 -20.68 2.92
CA HIS A 116 11.30 -20.62 3.25
C HIS A 116 11.90 -22.04 3.19
N ILE A 117 12.90 -22.24 2.32
CA ILE A 117 13.59 -23.53 2.28
C ILE A 117 14.50 -23.68 3.51
N ILE A 118 14.50 -24.87 4.11
CA ILE A 118 15.39 -25.23 5.21
C ILE A 118 16.75 -25.54 4.63
N ARG A 119 17.75 -24.70 4.91
CA ARG A 119 19.07 -24.78 4.29
C ARG A 119 19.76 -26.11 4.54
N GLU A 120 19.65 -26.64 5.75
CA GLU A 120 20.23 -27.92 6.15
C GLU A 120 19.68 -29.08 5.31
N MET A 121 18.44 -28.99 4.83
CA MET A 121 17.83 -30.01 3.98
C MET A 121 18.38 -29.99 2.55
N ILE A 122 18.83 -28.81 2.07
CA ILE A 122 19.49 -28.70 0.77
C ILE A 122 20.77 -29.56 0.78
N ASP A 123 21.59 -29.39 1.82
CA ASP A 123 22.86 -30.08 1.98
C ASP A 123 22.65 -31.60 2.25
N PHE A 124 21.67 -31.91 3.12
CA PHE A 124 21.37 -33.30 3.53
C PHE A 124 20.86 -34.17 2.37
N TYR A 125 19.94 -33.62 1.56
CA TYR A 125 19.36 -34.34 0.42
C TYR A 125 20.08 -34.06 -0.92
N HIS A 126 21.18 -33.29 -0.91
CA HIS A 126 21.92 -32.85 -2.08
C HIS A 126 21.03 -32.21 -3.16
N ILE A 127 20.09 -31.34 -2.73
CA ILE A 127 19.09 -30.75 -3.61
C ILE A 127 19.75 -29.82 -4.62
N PRO A 128 19.57 -30.04 -5.93
CA PRO A 128 20.09 -29.14 -6.95
C PRO A 128 19.53 -27.76 -6.86
N LEU A 129 20.36 -26.72 -7.01
CA LEU A 129 19.96 -25.29 -6.85
C LEU A 129 18.81 -24.88 -7.77
N TYR A 130 18.72 -25.46 -8.97
CA TYR A 130 17.65 -25.14 -9.92
C TYR A 130 16.26 -25.61 -9.46
N LEU A 131 16.17 -26.57 -8.53
CA LEU A 131 14.90 -27.04 -7.95
C LEU A 131 14.41 -26.22 -6.76
N ILE A 132 15.27 -25.40 -6.15
CA ILE A 132 14.94 -24.66 -4.92
C ILE A 132 13.67 -23.83 -5.10
N ASN A 133 13.53 -23.13 -6.23
CA ASN A 133 12.34 -22.29 -6.46
C ASN A 133 11.06 -23.11 -6.61
N ARG A 134 11.12 -24.31 -7.19
CA ARG A 134 9.97 -25.21 -7.31
C ARG A 134 9.55 -25.73 -5.94
N ILE A 135 10.52 -26.16 -5.13
CA ILE A 135 10.28 -26.61 -3.75
C ILE A 135 9.70 -25.47 -2.90
N LYS A 136 10.24 -24.25 -2.99
CA LYS A 136 9.69 -23.09 -2.30
C LYS A 136 8.24 -22.78 -2.70
N ASN A 137 7.83 -23.14 -3.91
CA ASN A 137 6.46 -22.99 -4.41
C ASN A 137 5.55 -24.20 -4.10
N GLY A 138 6.01 -25.13 -3.26
CA GLY A 138 5.20 -26.22 -2.73
C GLY A 138 5.42 -27.58 -3.37
N GLU A 139 6.36 -27.71 -4.32
CA GLU A 139 6.65 -29.02 -4.93
C GLU A 139 7.45 -29.94 -3.98
N ASP A 140 7.15 -31.22 -4.00
CA ASP A 140 7.94 -32.24 -3.35
C ASP A 140 9.26 -32.44 -4.12
N TYR A 141 10.28 -32.99 -3.45
CA TYR A 141 11.54 -33.31 -4.08
C TYR A 141 11.65 -34.84 -4.34
N GLN A 142 11.86 -35.20 -5.60
CA GLN A 142 12.14 -36.60 -5.98
C GLN A 142 13.65 -36.80 -6.13
N MET A 143 14.19 -37.73 -5.34
CA MET A 143 15.59 -38.15 -5.41
C MET A 143 15.84 -39.06 -6.64
N GLU A 144 17.11 -39.24 -7.00
CA GLU A 144 17.51 -40.08 -8.15
C GLU A 144 17.08 -41.56 -8.01
N ASP A 145 16.98 -42.08 -6.78
CA ASP A 145 16.50 -43.40 -6.46
C ASP A 145 14.97 -43.57 -6.52
N GLY A 146 14.25 -42.49 -6.88
CA GLY A 146 12.79 -42.45 -6.93
C GLY A 146 12.11 -42.09 -5.60
N THR A 147 12.84 -41.93 -4.50
CA THR A 147 12.30 -41.57 -3.21
C THR A 147 11.75 -40.16 -3.27
N VAL A 148 10.50 -39.98 -2.82
CA VAL A 148 9.85 -38.64 -2.76
C VAL A 148 9.96 -38.08 -1.35
N ILE A 149 10.56 -36.89 -1.23
CA ILE A 149 10.65 -36.12 0.02
C ILE A 149 9.55 -35.07 0.01
N PRO A 150 8.59 -35.15 0.96
CA PRO A 150 7.47 -34.19 1.05
C PRO A 150 7.96 -32.75 1.29
N ASN A 151 7.32 -31.79 0.64
CA ASN A 151 7.63 -30.35 0.78
C ASN A 151 7.66 -29.86 2.22
N ALA A 152 6.75 -30.37 3.05
CA ALA A 152 6.68 -30.03 4.48
C ALA A 152 7.94 -30.37 5.29
N ARG A 153 8.81 -31.28 4.80
CA ARG A 153 10.12 -31.59 5.40
C ARG A 153 11.22 -30.66 4.92
N LEU A 154 11.01 -30.00 3.79
CA LEU A 154 12.02 -29.18 3.11
C LEU A 154 11.83 -27.70 3.33
N THR A 155 10.62 -27.28 3.74
CA THR A 155 10.27 -25.87 3.84
C THR A 155 9.56 -25.52 5.13
N ILE A 156 9.68 -24.24 5.51
CA ILE A 156 8.88 -23.61 6.54
C ILE A 156 7.87 -22.71 5.83
N PRO A 157 6.56 -22.82 6.13
CA PRO A 157 5.56 -21.94 5.54
C PRO A 157 5.91 -20.47 5.73
N SER A 158 5.71 -19.66 4.70
CA SER A 158 5.77 -18.20 4.82
C SER A 158 4.58 -17.67 5.62
N ASP A 159 4.73 -16.46 6.16
CA ASP A 159 3.59 -15.76 6.77
C ASP A 159 2.46 -15.61 5.74
N PRO A 160 1.19 -15.74 6.17
CA PRO A 160 0.06 -15.49 5.29
C PRO A 160 0.04 -14.02 4.82
N PRO A 161 -0.35 -13.77 3.56
CA PRO A 161 -0.47 -12.41 3.04
C PRO A 161 -1.50 -11.62 3.85
N ARG A 162 -1.18 -10.36 4.17
CA ARG A 162 -2.02 -9.47 4.97
C ARG A 162 -2.75 -8.48 4.08
N THR A 163 -3.86 -7.98 4.60
CA THR A 163 -4.69 -6.99 3.94
C THR A 163 -4.92 -5.79 4.86
N TYR A 164 -4.82 -4.59 4.28
CA TYR A 164 -5.03 -3.34 5.00
C TYR A 164 -5.97 -2.43 4.21
N ALA A 165 -7.05 -1.97 4.83
CA ALA A 165 -7.93 -0.97 4.26
C ALA A 165 -7.76 0.37 4.99
N TYR A 166 -7.55 1.43 4.20
CA TYR A 166 -7.53 2.81 4.65
C TYR A 166 -8.75 3.53 4.11
N CYS A 167 -9.71 3.85 4.96
CA CYS A 167 -10.89 4.65 4.64
C CYS A 167 -10.73 6.04 5.25
N SER A 168 -10.50 7.02 4.39
CA SER A 168 -10.37 8.43 4.75
C SER A 168 -11.76 9.05 5.00
N ASP A 169 -11.83 10.37 4.91
CA ASP A 169 -13.05 11.16 5.13
C ASP A 169 -14.21 10.63 4.29
N THR A 170 -15.29 10.24 4.96
CA THR A 170 -16.48 9.69 4.31
C THR A 170 -17.70 9.77 5.22
N CYS A 171 -18.88 9.98 4.64
CA CYS A 171 -20.10 9.72 5.39
C CYS A 171 -20.31 8.21 5.53
N TYR A 172 -21.29 7.82 6.36
CA TYR A 172 -21.72 6.42 6.48
C TYR A 172 -22.05 5.82 5.10
N LEU A 173 -21.38 4.74 4.75
CA LEU A 173 -21.43 4.16 3.40
C LEU A 173 -21.42 2.63 3.46
N PRO A 174 -22.58 1.97 3.69
CA PRO A 174 -22.64 0.51 3.84
C PRO A 174 -22.05 -0.30 2.69
N ARG A 175 -22.09 0.24 1.46
CA ARG A 175 -21.60 -0.46 0.26
C ARG A 175 -20.12 -0.85 0.33
N ILE A 176 -19.29 -0.14 1.11
CA ILE A 176 -17.87 -0.48 1.22
C ILE A 176 -17.62 -1.73 2.06
N THR A 177 -18.62 -2.16 2.86
CA THR A 177 -18.49 -3.33 3.76
C THR A 177 -18.10 -4.58 3.00
N GLU A 178 -18.67 -4.81 1.82
CA GLU A 178 -18.35 -5.99 1.03
C GLU A 178 -16.90 -5.93 0.49
N GLN A 179 -16.42 -4.74 0.12
CA GLN A 179 -15.05 -4.57 -0.40
C GLN A 179 -13.97 -4.74 0.67
N ILE A 180 -14.27 -4.33 1.92
CA ILE A 180 -13.31 -4.39 3.04
C ILE A 180 -13.55 -5.58 3.97
N LYS A 181 -14.50 -6.46 3.64
CA LYS A 181 -14.82 -7.63 4.45
C LYS A 181 -13.60 -8.54 4.62
N GLY A 182 -13.30 -8.88 5.87
CA GLY A 182 -12.23 -9.82 6.19
C GLY A 182 -10.81 -9.24 6.05
N VAL A 183 -10.65 -7.93 5.95
CA VAL A 183 -9.30 -7.31 6.02
C VAL A 183 -8.69 -7.52 7.40
N ASP A 184 -7.36 -7.71 7.44
CA ASP A 184 -6.64 -7.93 8.70
C ASP A 184 -6.53 -6.65 9.53
N LEU A 185 -6.47 -5.49 8.87
CA LEU A 185 -6.44 -4.19 9.52
C LEU A 185 -7.29 -3.18 8.76
N LEU A 186 -8.15 -2.48 9.48
CA LEU A 186 -8.96 -1.38 8.97
C LEU A 186 -8.60 -0.08 9.69
N PHE A 187 -8.21 0.94 8.94
CA PHE A 187 -8.30 2.33 9.38
C PHE A 187 -9.56 2.94 8.77
N HIS A 188 -10.44 3.44 9.60
CA HIS A 188 -11.64 4.19 9.18
C HIS A 188 -11.72 5.47 10.01
N GLU A 189 -12.01 6.60 9.36
CA GLU A 189 -12.25 7.84 10.10
C GLU A 189 -13.47 7.69 11.03
N ALA A 190 -13.43 8.39 12.14
CA ALA A 190 -14.51 8.49 13.11
C ALA A 190 -14.42 9.86 13.81
N THR A 191 -14.59 10.91 13.02
CA THR A 191 -14.30 12.30 13.44
C THR A 191 -15.28 12.84 14.47
N PHE A 192 -16.52 12.41 14.44
CA PHE A 192 -17.58 12.89 15.33
C PHE A 192 -18.08 11.78 16.25
N THR A 193 -18.58 12.17 17.41
CA THR A 193 -19.33 11.29 18.33
C THR A 193 -20.81 11.24 17.93
N THR A 194 -21.54 10.25 18.45
CA THR A 194 -22.98 10.09 18.21
C THR A 194 -23.78 11.34 18.57
N SER A 195 -23.37 12.09 19.61
CA SER A 195 -24.02 13.36 20.01
C SER A 195 -23.88 14.47 18.96
N GLU A 196 -22.93 14.36 18.05
CA GLU A 196 -22.68 15.34 16.97
C GLU A 196 -23.16 14.86 15.59
N LEU A 197 -24.07 13.91 15.53
CA LEU A 197 -24.58 13.29 14.30
C LEU A 197 -25.05 14.30 13.24
N ALA A 198 -25.71 15.39 13.68
CA ALA A 198 -26.17 16.44 12.76
C ALA A 198 -24.99 17.14 12.07
N ARG A 199 -23.92 17.40 12.81
CA ARG A 199 -22.69 18.02 12.30
C ARG A 199 -21.93 17.05 11.38
N ALA A 200 -21.83 15.79 11.76
CA ALA A 200 -21.23 14.75 10.93
C ALA A 200 -21.92 14.64 9.56
N LYS A 201 -23.25 14.60 9.53
CA LYS A 201 -24.04 14.59 8.29
C LYS A 201 -23.80 15.84 7.43
N ALA A 202 -23.74 17.03 8.04
CA ALA A 202 -23.46 18.28 7.32
C ALA A 202 -22.03 18.31 6.72
N CYS A 203 -21.08 17.70 7.40
CA CYS A 203 -19.69 17.61 6.96
C CYS A 203 -19.42 16.43 6.02
N LEU A 204 -20.35 15.50 5.82
CA LEU A 204 -20.17 14.21 5.13
C LEU A 204 -19.01 13.42 5.74
N LEU A 205 -19.04 13.31 7.07
CA LEU A 205 -18.08 12.54 7.88
C LEU A 205 -18.81 11.47 8.71
N TYR A 206 -18.07 10.51 9.20
CA TYR A 206 -18.58 9.41 9.99
C TYR A 206 -18.64 9.74 11.47
N THR A 207 -19.56 9.07 12.19
CA THR A 207 -19.62 9.11 13.66
C THR A 207 -19.15 7.79 14.23
N SER A 208 -18.36 7.83 15.30
CA SER A 208 -18.14 6.63 16.12
C SER A 208 -19.46 6.17 16.74
N PRO A 209 -19.65 4.89 16.99
CA PRO A 209 -20.80 4.40 17.74
C PRO A 209 -20.81 4.90 19.18
#